data_52aa3e67ae08e6d2d0167191e02e07e6
#
_entry.id   52aa3e67ae08e6d2d0167191e02e07e6
#
_cell.length_a   1.000
_cell.length_b   1.000
_cell.length_c   1.000
_cell.angle_alpha   90.00
_cell.angle_beta   90.00
_cell.angle_gamma   90.00
#
_symmetry.space_group_name_H-M   'P 1'
#
loop_
_entity.id
_entity.type
_entity.pdbx_description
1 polymer ?
#
loop_
_entity_poly.entity_id
_entity_poly.type
_entity_poly.pdbx_seq_one_letter_code
_entity_poly.pdbx_strand_id
1 'polypeptide(L)'
;MKKGRVTIPTNLDVVPQTLEILDEWGADAIRDCDGTEFPKELKDTGSKIYATYYTTRKDNEWAKAHPEEIQQMYIMTSFHTATEEKLEIHLMDHLYPDMLAVNTRDDIYRWWEVIDRTTGEPVSTELWSYEEETGNVVIRSAKLFHEYTVSFLAYIMWDPVHMYNAVVNDWKDVEPQITFDVRQPKTRAHSLERLRRFLDTHEYVDVVRFTTFFHQFTLIFDELAREKYVDWFGYSAS
;
A
#
# COMPACT_ATOMS: atom_id res chain seq x y z
N MET A 1 35.53 26.19 5.65
CA MET A 1 34.07 26.26 5.48
C MET A 1 33.44 25.11 6.30
N LYS A 2 32.40 25.36 7.07
CA LYS A 2 31.63 24.23 7.64
C LYS A 2 31.01 23.47 6.45
N LYS A 3 31.36 22.19 6.27
CA LYS A 3 30.70 21.34 5.28
C LYS A 3 29.20 21.37 5.56
N GLY A 4 28.40 21.68 4.53
CA GLY A 4 26.94 21.54 4.63
C GLY A 4 26.61 20.06 4.86
N ARG A 5 25.48 19.80 5.54
CA ARG A 5 24.95 18.43 5.66
C ARG A 5 24.20 18.11 4.38
N VAL A 6 24.88 17.43 3.45
CA VAL A 6 24.30 17.03 2.16
C VAL A 6 24.20 15.52 2.12
N THR A 7 23.01 15.01 1.82
CA THR A 7 22.77 13.59 1.60
C THR A 7 22.36 13.36 0.16
N ILE A 8 23.10 12.52 -0.55
CA ILE A 8 22.82 12.17 -1.95
C ILE A 8 21.99 10.88 -1.99
N PRO A 9 20.79 10.91 -2.59
CA PRO A 9 20.06 9.68 -2.88
C PRO A 9 20.77 8.94 -4.03
N THR A 10 20.83 7.61 -3.94
CA THR A 10 21.47 6.78 -4.97
C THR A 10 20.79 5.42 -5.08
N ASN A 11 21.01 4.80 -6.23
CA ASN A 11 20.68 3.41 -6.52
C ASN A 11 21.85 2.75 -7.27
N LEU A 12 21.74 1.46 -7.58
CA LEU A 12 22.81 0.70 -8.23
C LEU A 12 23.12 1.17 -9.66
N ASP A 13 22.16 1.79 -10.33
CA ASP A 13 22.30 2.20 -11.74
C ASP A 13 23.14 3.46 -11.92
N VAL A 14 23.33 4.22 -10.83
CA VAL A 14 23.99 5.55 -10.84
C VAL A 14 25.19 5.66 -9.91
N VAL A 15 25.83 4.54 -9.59
CA VAL A 15 27.00 4.52 -8.69
C VAL A 15 28.13 5.43 -9.15
N PRO A 16 28.57 5.42 -10.43
CA PRO A 16 29.64 6.33 -10.89
C PRO A 16 29.28 7.81 -10.72
N GLN A 17 28.06 8.20 -11.09
CA GLN A 17 27.58 9.57 -10.94
C GLN A 17 27.46 9.97 -9.46
N THR A 18 27.07 9.04 -8.60
CA THR A 18 27.02 9.27 -7.16
C THR A 18 28.40 9.59 -6.60
N LEU A 19 29.44 8.84 -7.00
CA LEU A 19 30.81 9.07 -6.56
C LEU A 19 31.34 10.43 -7.00
N GLU A 20 31.05 10.83 -8.24
CA GLU A 20 31.42 12.13 -8.79
C GLU A 20 30.75 13.27 -8.00
N ILE A 21 29.45 13.21 -7.79
CA ILE A 21 28.69 14.21 -7.04
C ILE A 21 29.11 14.30 -5.57
N LEU A 22 29.45 13.18 -4.94
CA LEU A 22 29.95 13.16 -3.56
C LEU A 22 31.19 14.03 -3.40
N ASP A 23 32.14 13.95 -4.34
CA ASP A 23 33.35 14.71 -4.32
C ASP A 23 33.11 16.20 -4.69
N GLU A 24 32.39 16.44 -5.79
CA GLU A 24 32.09 17.78 -6.29
C GLU A 24 31.31 18.63 -5.26
N TRP A 25 30.29 18.05 -4.63
CA TRP A 25 29.43 18.77 -3.68
C TRP A 25 29.91 18.68 -2.24
N GLY A 26 30.94 17.91 -1.99
CA GLY A 26 31.41 17.65 -0.62
C GLY A 26 30.33 17.05 0.28
N ALA A 27 29.52 16.17 -0.29
CA ALA A 27 28.44 15.50 0.46
C ALA A 27 29.03 14.58 1.54
N ASP A 28 28.37 14.50 2.67
CA ASP A 28 28.81 13.76 3.86
C ASP A 28 27.98 12.50 4.13
N ALA A 29 26.97 12.27 3.33
CA ALA A 29 26.09 11.09 3.46
C ALA A 29 25.52 10.64 2.11
N ILE A 30 25.32 9.34 2.00
CA ILE A 30 24.58 8.70 0.91
C ILE A 30 23.38 7.95 1.46
N ARG A 31 22.34 7.88 0.66
CA ARG A 31 21.07 7.23 1.02
C ARG A 31 20.63 6.30 -0.09
N ASP A 32 20.28 5.08 0.24
CA ASP A 32 19.59 4.24 -0.70
C ASP A 32 18.17 4.77 -1.00
N CYS A 33 17.67 4.54 -2.20
CA CYS A 33 16.31 4.91 -2.59
C CYS A 33 15.31 3.78 -2.32
N ASP A 34 15.76 2.52 -2.43
CA ASP A 34 14.87 1.35 -2.49
C ASP A 34 15.16 0.27 -1.44
N GLY A 35 15.98 0.55 -0.45
CA GLY A 35 16.45 -0.46 0.52
C GLY A 35 17.35 -1.50 -0.14
N THR A 36 18.11 -1.09 -1.13
CA THR A 36 19.07 -1.93 -1.85
C THR A 36 20.40 -1.95 -1.10
N GLU A 37 21.06 -3.09 -1.05
CA GLU A 37 22.40 -3.18 -0.51
C GLU A 37 23.39 -2.41 -1.39
N PHE A 38 24.18 -1.54 -0.75
CA PHE A 38 25.20 -0.78 -1.47
C PHE A 38 26.40 -1.63 -1.90
N PRO A 39 26.96 -1.39 -3.08
CA PRO A 39 28.20 -1.99 -3.51
C PRO A 39 29.37 -1.47 -2.69
N LYS A 40 30.49 -2.19 -2.75
CA LYS A 40 31.68 -1.88 -1.96
C LYS A 40 32.22 -0.46 -2.22
N GLU A 41 32.14 -0.02 -3.47
CA GLU A 41 32.62 1.30 -3.90
C GLU A 41 31.94 2.45 -3.14
N LEU A 42 30.64 2.32 -2.86
CA LEU A 42 29.91 3.29 -2.05
C LEU A 42 30.19 3.15 -0.54
N LYS A 43 30.37 1.93 -0.05
CA LYS A 43 30.70 1.65 1.35
C LYS A 43 32.07 2.21 1.72
N ASP A 44 33.02 2.19 0.81
CA ASP A 44 34.41 2.62 1.01
C ASP A 44 34.63 4.15 0.89
N THR A 45 33.58 4.93 0.58
CA THR A 45 33.69 6.40 0.43
C THR A 45 33.99 7.14 1.73
N GLY A 46 33.75 6.51 2.88
CA GLY A 46 33.82 7.17 4.18
C GLY A 46 32.64 8.12 4.47
N SER A 47 31.69 8.22 3.56
CA SER A 47 30.43 8.92 3.78
C SER A 47 29.51 8.12 4.71
N LYS A 48 28.64 8.80 5.46
CA LYS A 48 27.62 8.14 6.24
C LYS A 48 26.61 7.44 5.33
N ILE A 49 26.21 6.25 5.73
CA ILE A 49 25.25 5.45 4.96
C ILE A 49 23.90 5.43 5.66
N TYR A 50 22.88 5.89 4.94
CA TYR A 50 21.50 5.89 5.37
C TYR A 50 20.74 4.84 4.57
N ALA A 51 20.34 3.76 5.24
CA ALA A 51 19.57 2.69 4.61
C ALA A 51 18.07 2.86 4.82
N THR A 52 17.31 2.57 3.79
CA THR A 52 15.84 2.51 3.86
C THR A 52 15.40 1.13 4.28
N TYR A 53 14.62 1.05 5.34
CA TYR A 53 14.05 -0.20 5.84
C TYR A 53 12.53 -0.17 5.76
N TYR A 54 11.96 -1.16 5.08
CA TYR A 54 10.51 -1.30 4.92
C TYR A 54 9.97 -2.22 6.00
N THR A 55 9.11 -1.68 6.86
CA THR A 55 8.51 -2.44 7.98
C THR A 55 7.31 -3.27 7.57
N THR A 56 6.66 -2.92 6.47
CA THR A 56 5.34 -3.43 6.07
C THR A 56 5.33 -4.33 4.85
N ARG A 57 6.45 -4.55 4.21
CA ARG A 57 6.56 -5.31 2.96
C ARG A 57 7.93 -5.97 2.81
N LYS A 58 8.22 -6.56 1.64
CA LYS A 58 9.44 -7.30 1.29
C LYS A 58 9.58 -8.64 2.02
N ASP A 59 8.46 -9.30 2.26
CA ASP A 59 8.40 -10.67 2.74
C ASP A 59 7.06 -11.31 2.35
N ASN A 60 6.89 -11.55 1.06
CA ASN A 60 5.65 -12.11 0.52
C ASN A 60 5.36 -13.51 1.06
N GLU A 61 6.39 -14.33 1.29
CA GLU A 61 6.21 -15.68 1.83
C GLU A 61 5.57 -15.64 3.22
N TRP A 62 6.03 -14.71 4.06
CA TRP A 62 5.43 -14.52 5.37
C TRP A 62 3.99 -13.99 5.26
N ALA A 63 3.74 -13.01 4.38
CA ALA A 63 2.41 -12.46 4.16
C ALA A 63 1.42 -13.52 3.66
N LYS A 64 1.82 -14.35 2.69
CA LYS A 64 1.01 -15.46 2.17
C LYS A 64 0.72 -16.52 3.23
N ALA A 65 1.65 -16.74 4.16
CA ALA A 65 1.48 -17.68 5.27
C ALA A 65 0.59 -17.13 6.40
N HIS A 66 0.39 -15.81 6.46
CA HIS A 66 -0.40 -15.13 7.49
C HIS A 66 -1.43 -14.16 6.86
N PRO A 67 -2.35 -14.65 6.03
CA PRO A 67 -3.29 -13.80 5.31
C PRO A 67 -4.21 -12.99 6.25
N GLU A 68 -4.39 -13.42 7.49
CA GLU A 68 -5.13 -12.70 8.52
C GLU A 68 -4.42 -11.43 9.02
N GLU A 69 -3.13 -11.32 8.75
CA GLU A 69 -2.31 -10.16 9.16
C GLU A 69 -1.90 -9.26 7.99
N ILE A 70 -2.42 -9.52 6.79
CA ILE A 70 -2.27 -8.61 5.65
C ILE A 70 -2.99 -7.29 5.99
N GLN A 71 -2.38 -6.19 5.60
CA GLN A 71 -2.98 -4.87 5.80
C GLN A 71 -4.32 -4.77 5.10
N GLN A 72 -5.30 -4.26 5.82
CA GLN A 72 -6.64 -4.03 5.32
C GLN A 72 -6.95 -2.54 5.27
N MET A 73 -7.94 -2.20 4.47
CA MET A 73 -8.49 -0.86 4.41
C MET A 73 -9.98 -0.89 4.07
N TYR A 74 -10.67 0.20 4.45
CA TYR A 74 -12.00 0.48 3.93
C TYR A 74 -11.89 1.15 2.56
N ILE A 75 -12.68 0.62 1.64
CA ILE A 75 -12.83 1.15 0.29
C ILE A 75 -14.31 1.45 0.09
N MET A 76 -14.60 2.51 -0.63
CA MET A 76 -15.95 2.91 -0.98
C MET A 76 -16.11 2.81 -2.48
N THR A 77 -17.20 2.20 -2.94
CA THR A 77 -17.56 2.20 -4.36
C THR A 77 -17.86 3.62 -4.88
N SER A 78 -17.87 3.80 -6.18
CA SER A 78 -18.47 4.97 -6.79
C SER A 78 -19.97 5.09 -6.43
N PHE A 79 -20.57 6.22 -6.76
CA PHE A 79 -22.00 6.47 -6.55
C PHE A 79 -22.82 5.75 -7.63
N HIS A 80 -23.82 4.99 -7.22
CA HIS A 80 -24.70 4.24 -8.09
C HIS A 80 -26.14 4.72 -7.93
N THR A 81 -26.74 5.27 -8.99
CA THR A 81 -28.11 5.72 -8.99
C THR A 81 -29.06 4.54 -9.21
N ALA A 82 -30.01 4.34 -8.31
CA ALA A 82 -31.02 3.30 -8.45
C ALA A 82 -32.06 3.69 -9.52
N THR A 83 -32.19 2.88 -10.55
CA THR A 83 -33.22 2.99 -11.58
C THR A 83 -34.36 1.99 -11.37
N GLU A 84 -34.17 1.03 -10.47
CA GLU A 84 -35.13 -0.01 -10.07
C GLU A 84 -35.03 -0.23 -8.56
N GLU A 85 -36.02 -0.97 -7.98
CA GLU A 85 -35.97 -1.33 -6.57
C GLU A 85 -34.87 -2.33 -6.21
N LYS A 86 -34.40 -3.10 -7.20
CA LYS A 86 -33.21 -3.94 -7.07
C LYS A 86 -32.01 -3.21 -7.67
N LEU A 87 -31.04 -2.90 -6.84
CA LEU A 87 -29.77 -2.31 -7.30
C LEU A 87 -28.63 -3.29 -7.02
N GLU A 88 -27.82 -3.54 -8.05
CA GLU A 88 -26.60 -4.34 -7.95
C GLU A 88 -25.38 -3.42 -8.10
N ILE A 89 -24.44 -3.53 -7.15
CA ILE A 89 -23.21 -2.73 -7.12
C ILE A 89 -22.03 -3.69 -7.09
N HIS A 90 -21.24 -3.72 -8.15
CA HIS A 90 -20.01 -4.50 -8.18
C HIS A 90 -18.90 -3.79 -7.39
N LEU A 91 -18.35 -4.49 -6.36
CA LEU A 91 -17.43 -3.86 -5.41
C LEU A 91 -16.12 -3.38 -6.02
N MET A 92 -15.65 -4.08 -7.03
CA MET A 92 -14.34 -3.82 -7.64
C MET A 92 -14.42 -2.99 -8.93
N ASP A 93 -15.59 -2.43 -9.26
CA ASP A 93 -15.71 -1.55 -10.43
C ASP A 93 -14.74 -0.38 -10.35
N HIS A 94 -13.97 -0.21 -11.41
CA HIS A 94 -12.95 0.84 -11.56
C HIS A 94 -11.74 0.72 -10.63
N LEU A 95 -11.62 -0.36 -9.85
CA LEU A 95 -10.47 -0.61 -8.98
C LEU A 95 -9.52 -1.64 -9.62
N TYR A 96 -8.24 -1.52 -9.33
CA TYR A 96 -7.24 -2.50 -9.79
C TYR A 96 -7.41 -3.84 -9.07
N PRO A 97 -7.83 -4.91 -9.76
CA PRO A 97 -8.10 -6.20 -9.13
C PRO A 97 -6.83 -6.88 -8.59
N ASP A 98 -5.66 -6.61 -9.18
CA ASP A 98 -4.40 -7.16 -8.71
C ASP A 98 -3.92 -6.51 -7.39
N MET A 99 -4.44 -5.34 -7.07
CA MET A 99 -4.04 -4.58 -5.89
C MET A 99 -4.82 -4.96 -4.65
N LEU A 100 -6.05 -5.39 -4.81
CA LEU A 100 -7.02 -5.53 -3.74
C LEU A 100 -7.68 -6.91 -3.77
N ALA A 101 -7.94 -7.45 -2.59
CA ALA A 101 -8.82 -8.60 -2.43
C ALA A 101 -9.91 -8.27 -1.41
N VAL A 102 -11.17 -8.46 -1.80
CA VAL A 102 -12.31 -8.23 -0.90
C VAL A 102 -12.19 -9.13 0.33
N ASN A 103 -12.32 -8.56 1.51
CA ASN A 103 -12.31 -9.33 2.75
C ASN A 103 -13.70 -9.88 3.06
N THR A 104 -13.88 -11.17 2.79
CA THR A 104 -15.10 -11.94 3.14
C THR A 104 -14.88 -12.91 4.31
N ARG A 105 -13.70 -12.88 4.94
CA ARG A 105 -13.39 -13.75 6.09
C ARG A 105 -14.03 -13.25 7.37
N ASP A 106 -14.13 -11.93 7.51
CA ASP A 106 -14.76 -11.28 8.63
C ASP A 106 -16.27 -11.13 8.40
N ASP A 107 -17.02 -10.89 9.46
CA ASP A 107 -18.46 -10.67 9.36
C ASP A 107 -18.75 -9.40 8.54
N ILE A 108 -19.15 -9.59 7.29
CA ILE A 108 -19.43 -8.49 6.36
C ILE A 108 -20.55 -7.58 6.86
N TYR A 109 -21.56 -8.10 7.54
CA TYR A 109 -22.68 -7.31 8.06
C TYR A 109 -22.29 -6.46 9.27
N ARG A 110 -21.18 -6.77 9.88
CA ARG A 110 -20.59 -5.97 10.96
C ARG A 110 -19.67 -4.87 10.44
N TRP A 111 -18.94 -5.15 9.36
CA TRP A 111 -17.86 -4.30 8.93
C TRP A 111 -18.13 -3.51 7.64
N TRP A 112 -19.11 -3.92 6.86
CA TRP A 112 -19.47 -3.20 5.65
C TRP A 112 -20.69 -2.33 5.87
N GLU A 113 -20.78 -1.24 5.12
CA GLU A 113 -21.89 -0.32 5.14
C GLU A 113 -22.40 -0.05 3.73
N VAL A 114 -23.71 -0.18 3.56
CA VAL A 114 -24.42 0.32 2.39
C VAL A 114 -25.09 1.61 2.80
N ILE A 115 -24.81 2.72 2.11
CA ILE A 115 -25.33 4.03 2.46
C ILE A 115 -26.15 4.59 1.31
N ASP A 116 -27.38 5.01 1.62
CA ASP A 116 -28.19 5.87 0.76
C ASP A 116 -27.64 7.30 0.84
N ARG A 117 -26.87 7.69 -0.17
CA ARG A 117 -26.17 8.98 -0.20
C ARG A 117 -27.10 10.16 -0.40
N THR A 118 -28.31 9.93 -0.90
CA THR A 118 -29.33 10.96 -1.04
C THR A 118 -29.89 11.39 0.31
N THR A 119 -30.03 10.45 1.25
CA THR A 119 -30.50 10.72 2.61
C THR A 119 -29.40 10.78 3.66
N GLY A 120 -28.24 10.18 3.39
CA GLY A 120 -27.14 10.01 4.34
C GLY A 120 -27.34 8.86 5.32
N GLU A 121 -28.41 8.08 5.18
CA GLU A 121 -28.77 7.00 6.11
C GLU A 121 -28.20 5.65 5.66
N PRO A 122 -27.74 4.80 6.61
CA PRO A 122 -27.34 3.44 6.28
C PRO A 122 -28.56 2.59 5.90
N VAL A 123 -28.37 1.72 4.91
CA VAL A 123 -29.35 0.71 4.53
C VAL A 123 -29.28 -0.45 5.51
N SER A 124 -30.44 -0.87 6.06
CA SER A 124 -30.49 -2.02 6.98
C SER A 124 -29.84 -3.25 6.36
N THR A 125 -29.08 -4.00 7.15
CA THR A 125 -28.40 -5.24 6.73
C THR A 125 -29.34 -6.32 6.21
N GLU A 126 -30.63 -6.26 6.55
CA GLU A 126 -31.67 -7.18 6.04
C GLU A 126 -32.07 -6.88 4.58
N LEU A 127 -31.78 -5.66 4.11
CA LEU A 127 -32.19 -5.19 2.79
C LEU A 127 -31.10 -5.35 1.72
N TRP A 128 -29.91 -5.82 2.08
CA TRP A 128 -28.84 -6.09 1.13
C TRP A 128 -28.13 -7.41 1.41
N SER A 129 -27.44 -7.91 0.43
CA SER A 129 -26.58 -9.11 0.56
C SER A 129 -25.40 -9.00 -0.39
N TYR A 130 -24.32 -9.70 -0.05
CA TYR A 130 -23.16 -9.84 -0.94
C TYR A 130 -23.23 -11.20 -1.65
N GLU A 131 -23.03 -11.18 -2.94
CA GLU A 131 -22.96 -12.36 -3.80
C GLU A 131 -21.49 -12.58 -4.22
N GLU A 132 -20.82 -13.53 -3.59
CA GLU A 132 -19.38 -13.79 -3.77
C GLU A 132 -19.04 -14.20 -5.22
N GLU A 133 -19.93 -14.96 -5.87
CA GLU A 133 -19.73 -15.42 -7.26
C GLU A 133 -19.66 -14.27 -8.27
N THR A 134 -20.42 -13.22 -8.04
CA THR A 134 -20.52 -12.06 -8.92
C THR A 134 -19.70 -10.87 -8.42
N GLY A 135 -19.30 -10.86 -7.15
CA GLY A 135 -18.68 -9.71 -6.49
C GLY A 135 -19.63 -8.53 -6.25
N ASN A 136 -20.95 -8.79 -6.30
CA ASN A 136 -21.97 -7.75 -6.20
C ASN A 136 -22.53 -7.64 -4.80
N VAL A 137 -22.77 -6.41 -4.35
CA VAL A 137 -23.73 -6.12 -3.29
C VAL A 137 -25.09 -5.86 -3.93
N VAL A 138 -26.10 -6.61 -3.51
CA VAL A 138 -27.48 -6.51 -4.02
C VAL A 138 -28.35 -5.85 -2.99
N ILE A 139 -28.88 -4.67 -3.29
CA ILE A 139 -29.86 -3.93 -2.48
C ILE A 139 -31.27 -4.27 -3.02
N ARG A 140 -32.16 -4.76 -2.14
CA ARG A 140 -33.48 -5.27 -2.55
C ARG A 140 -34.60 -4.23 -2.51
N SER A 141 -34.39 -3.12 -1.84
CA SER A 141 -35.40 -2.06 -1.65
C SER A 141 -34.79 -0.69 -1.86
N ALA A 142 -34.01 -0.55 -2.94
CA ALA A 142 -33.46 0.72 -3.35
C ALA A 142 -34.58 1.69 -3.75
N LYS A 143 -34.47 2.95 -3.31
CA LYS A 143 -35.40 4.00 -3.72
C LYS A 143 -35.01 4.55 -5.07
N LEU A 144 -35.95 4.67 -5.98
CA LEU A 144 -35.72 5.19 -7.32
C LEU A 144 -35.06 6.58 -7.27
N PHE A 145 -34.05 6.76 -8.10
CA PHE A 145 -33.27 7.98 -8.23
C PHE A 145 -32.45 8.38 -7.01
N HIS A 146 -32.38 7.54 -5.96
CA HIS A 146 -31.41 7.70 -4.90
C HIS A 146 -30.04 7.16 -5.33
N GLU A 147 -29.00 7.74 -4.79
CA GLU A 147 -27.62 7.30 -4.98
C GLU A 147 -27.16 6.44 -3.80
N TYR A 148 -26.44 5.37 -4.09
CA TYR A 148 -25.94 4.43 -3.11
C TYR A 148 -24.45 4.23 -3.26
N THR A 149 -23.78 3.94 -2.13
CA THR A 149 -22.40 3.47 -2.11
C THR A 149 -22.28 2.30 -1.14
N VAL A 150 -21.27 1.48 -1.37
CA VAL A 150 -20.86 0.43 -0.44
C VAL A 150 -19.46 0.76 0.08
N SER A 151 -19.31 0.79 1.41
CA SER A 151 -18.01 0.79 2.07
C SER A 151 -17.70 -0.62 2.53
N PHE A 152 -16.58 -1.17 2.11
CA PHE A 152 -16.22 -2.56 2.38
C PHE A 152 -14.74 -2.70 2.77
N LEU A 153 -14.40 -3.82 3.43
CA LEU A 153 -13.02 -4.14 3.77
C LEU A 153 -12.34 -4.87 2.61
N ALA A 154 -11.11 -4.47 2.32
CA ALA A 154 -10.25 -5.19 1.38
C ALA A 154 -8.84 -5.36 1.94
N TYR A 155 -8.21 -6.47 1.60
CA TYR A 155 -6.79 -6.71 1.80
C TYR A 155 -5.99 -6.03 0.70
N ILE A 156 -4.84 -5.47 1.07
CA ILE A 156 -3.91 -4.82 0.14
C ILE A 156 -2.91 -5.88 -0.34
N MET A 157 -3.12 -6.37 -1.55
CA MET A 157 -2.32 -7.43 -2.16
C MET A 157 -1.10 -6.90 -2.92
N TRP A 158 -1.11 -5.62 -3.25
CA TRP A 158 0.03 -4.93 -3.83
C TRP A 158 0.22 -3.57 -3.15
N ASP A 159 1.38 -3.39 -2.51
CA ASP A 159 1.71 -2.10 -1.90
C ASP A 159 1.57 -0.97 -2.92
N PRO A 160 0.77 0.06 -2.66
CA PRO A 160 0.45 1.10 -3.64
C PRO A 160 1.67 1.86 -4.14
N VAL A 161 2.67 2.06 -3.30
CA VAL A 161 3.91 2.75 -3.70
C VAL A 161 4.74 1.86 -4.59
N HIS A 162 4.80 0.57 -4.26
CA HIS A 162 5.49 -0.39 -5.09
C HIS A 162 4.80 -0.52 -6.45
N MET A 163 3.47 -0.62 -6.47
CA MET A 163 2.67 -0.61 -7.69
C MET A 163 2.90 0.68 -8.49
N TYR A 164 2.80 1.85 -7.86
CA TYR A 164 3.06 3.13 -8.52
C TYR A 164 4.43 3.14 -9.20
N ASN A 165 5.49 2.79 -8.48
CA ASN A 165 6.84 2.76 -9.03
C ASN A 165 6.97 1.75 -10.17
N ALA A 166 6.37 0.57 -10.06
CA ALA A 166 6.37 -0.42 -11.12
C ALA A 166 5.70 0.10 -12.39
N VAL A 167 4.54 0.75 -12.24
CA VAL A 167 3.75 1.28 -13.35
C VAL A 167 4.40 2.52 -13.98
N VAL A 168 4.89 3.47 -13.16
CA VAL A 168 5.48 4.74 -13.63
C VAL A 168 6.88 4.54 -14.21
N ASN A 169 7.68 3.67 -13.60
CA ASN A 169 9.05 3.41 -14.02
C ASN A 169 9.17 2.24 -15.01
N ASP A 170 8.04 1.71 -15.47
CA ASP A 170 7.99 0.57 -16.41
C ASP A 170 8.82 -0.64 -15.90
N TRP A 171 8.77 -0.90 -14.60
CA TRP A 171 9.42 -2.08 -14.02
C TRP A 171 8.68 -3.31 -14.45
N LYS A 172 9.25 -4.09 -15.35
CA LYS A 172 8.70 -5.34 -15.84
C LYS A 172 9.04 -6.48 -14.89
N ASP A 173 8.16 -7.46 -14.85
CA ASP A 173 8.36 -8.73 -14.11
C ASP A 173 8.63 -8.55 -12.59
N VAL A 174 8.06 -7.51 -12.01
CA VAL A 174 8.18 -7.25 -10.57
C VAL A 174 7.04 -7.94 -9.84
N GLU A 175 7.37 -8.85 -8.91
CA GLU A 175 6.36 -9.46 -8.06
C GLU A 175 5.69 -8.41 -7.18
N PRO A 176 4.33 -8.30 -7.17
CA PRO A 176 3.61 -7.43 -6.25
C PRO A 176 4.03 -7.66 -4.80
N GLN A 177 4.41 -6.59 -4.10
CA GLN A 177 4.78 -6.67 -2.69
C GLN A 177 3.52 -6.57 -1.84
N ILE A 178 3.19 -7.63 -1.12
CA ILE A 178 2.03 -7.70 -0.23
C ILE A 178 2.36 -6.92 1.05
N THR A 179 1.41 -6.08 1.47
CA THR A 179 1.56 -5.33 2.72
C THR A 179 1.04 -6.13 3.91
N PHE A 180 1.79 -6.10 5.01
CA PHE A 180 1.36 -6.66 6.29
C PHE A 180 1.34 -5.58 7.37
N ASP A 181 0.43 -5.73 8.34
CA ASP A 181 0.17 -4.71 9.34
C ASP A 181 0.99 -4.95 10.62
N VAL A 182 1.97 -4.08 10.87
CA VAL A 182 2.82 -4.16 12.07
C VAL A 182 2.08 -3.93 13.39
N ARG A 183 0.83 -3.48 13.36
CA ARG A 183 -0.02 -3.38 14.55
C ARG A 183 -0.53 -4.75 15.00
N GLN A 184 -0.61 -5.70 14.09
CA GLN A 184 -0.96 -7.08 14.39
C GLN A 184 0.16 -7.77 15.17
N PRO A 185 -0.17 -8.60 16.19
CA PRO A 185 0.83 -9.13 17.10
C PRO A 185 1.90 -10.01 16.46
N LYS A 186 1.51 -10.90 15.54
CA LYS A 186 2.46 -11.78 14.84
C LYS A 186 3.35 -10.99 13.90
N THR A 187 2.76 -10.06 13.12
CA THR A 187 3.49 -9.17 12.22
C THR A 187 4.48 -8.30 12.98
N ARG A 188 4.08 -7.75 14.12
CA ARG A 188 4.99 -6.95 14.95
C ARG A 188 6.18 -7.77 15.43
N ALA A 189 5.95 -8.98 15.92
CA ALA A 189 7.04 -9.88 16.36
C ALA A 189 7.97 -10.23 15.20
N HIS A 190 7.42 -10.60 14.06
CA HIS A 190 8.15 -10.90 12.84
C HIS A 190 8.97 -9.70 12.33
N SER A 191 8.38 -8.52 12.28
CA SER A 191 9.06 -7.29 11.83
C SER A 191 10.23 -6.90 12.75
N LEU A 192 10.09 -7.10 14.07
CA LEU A 192 11.19 -6.87 15.01
C LEU A 192 12.34 -7.86 14.78
N GLU A 193 12.04 -9.12 14.51
CA GLU A 193 13.05 -10.13 14.21
C GLU A 193 13.76 -9.84 12.87
N ARG A 194 13.01 -9.44 11.85
CA ARG A 194 13.58 -9.00 10.57
C ARG A 194 14.49 -7.78 10.74
N LEU A 195 14.08 -6.81 11.56
CA LEU A 195 14.90 -5.63 11.85
C LEU A 195 16.21 -6.01 12.55
N ARG A 196 16.17 -6.91 13.53
CA ARG A 196 17.39 -7.40 14.21
C ARG A 196 18.34 -8.03 13.20
N ARG A 197 17.86 -8.95 12.37
CA ARG A 197 18.67 -9.57 11.30
C ARG A 197 19.24 -8.56 10.33
N PHE A 198 18.43 -7.54 9.97
CA PHE A 198 18.92 -6.47 9.10
C PHE A 198 20.09 -5.72 9.75
N LEU A 199 19.97 -5.32 11.01
CA LEU A 199 21.04 -4.63 11.73
C LEU A 199 22.30 -5.49 11.86
N ASP A 200 22.15 -6.77 12.16
CA ASP A 200 23.26 -7.71 12.30
C ASP A 200 24.01 -7.94 10.98
N THR A 201 23.34 -7.84 9.86
CA THR A 201 23.92 -8.08 8.52
C THR A 201 24.37 -6.80 7.81
N HIS A 202 23.98 -5.61 8.31
CA HIS A 202 24.26 -4.31 7.69
C HIS A 202 25.04 -3.39 8.65
N GLU A 203 26.11 -3.91 9.26
CA GLU A 203 26.95 -3.16 10.21
C GLU A 203 27.55 -1.86 9.62
N TYR A 204 27.60 -1.76 8.28
CA TYR A 204 28.10 -0.57 7.57
C TYR A 204 27.11 0.58 7.54
N VAL A 205 25.85 0.39 8.00
CA VAL A 205 24.80 1.40 7.99
C VAL A 205 24.88 2.27 9.24
N ASP A 206 25.03 3.59 9.05
CA ASP A 206 25.03 4.55 10.16
C ASP A 206 23.62 4.93 10.64
N VAL A 207 22.66 4.98 9.72
CA VAL A 207 21.29 5.40 10.03
C VAL A 207 20.27 4.53 9.28
N VAL A 208 19.37 3.93 10.02
CA VAL A 208 18.22 3.22 9.45
C VAL A 208 17.03 4.19 9.35
N ARG A 209 16.50 4.33 8.15
CA ARG A 209 15.30 5.11 7.86
C ARG A 209 14.12 4.16 7.69
N PHE A 210 13.17 4.24 8.57
CA PHE A 210 11.95 3.46 8.46
C PHE A 210 11.00 4.05 7.41
N THR A 211 10.52 3.19 6.54
CA THR A 211 9.42 3.53 5.64
C THR A 211 8.15 2.90 6.19
N THR A 212 7.34 3.75 6.85
CA THR A 212 6.10 3.36 7.52
C THR A 212 4.92 4.19 7.03
N PHE A 213 5.14 5.04 6.03
CA PHE A 213 4.22 6.09 5.64
C PHE A 213 2.81 5.58 5.33
N PHE A 214 2.70 4.39 4.75
CA PHE A 214 1.43 3.83 4.30
C PHE A 214 0.72 2.94 5.32
N HIS A 215 1.14 2.91 6.57
CA HIS A 215 0.40 2.22 7.62
C HIS A 215 -0.93 2.86 7.96
N GLN A 216 -1.01 4.18 7.83
CA GLN A 216 -2.18 4.94 8.28
C GLN A 216 -3.15 5.22 7.13
N PHE A 217 -2.66 5.23 5.91
CA PHE A 217 -3.47 5.41 4.72
C PHE A 217 -2.85 4.72 3.52
N THR A 218 -3.66 4.42 2.55
CA THR A 218 -3.26 3.77 1.32
C THR A 218 -3.82 4.54 0.14
N LEU A 219 -3.00 4.72 -0.87
CA LEU A 219 -3.42 5.29 -2.14
C LEU A 219 -3.82 4.16 -3.07
N ILE A 220 -5.00 4.25 -3.66
CA ILE A 220 -5.52 3.26 -4.59
C ILE A 220 -5.68 3.93 -5.95
N PHE A 221 -5.21 3.24 -6.98
CA PHE A 221 -5.39 3.67 -8.34
C PHE A 221 -6.72 3.17 -8.88
N ASP A 222 -7.54 4.10 -9.37
CA ASP A 222 -8.66 3.76 -10.21
C ASP A 222 -8.14 3.35 -11.59
N GLU A 223 -8.61 2.23 -12.14
CA GLU A 223 -8.21 1.75 -13.46
C GLU A 223 -8.62 2.69 -14.59
N LEU A 224 -9.64 3.54 -14.35
CA LEU A 224 -10.07 4.58 -15.26
C LEU A 224 -9.25 5.86 -15.13
N ALA A 225 -8.40 5.96 -14.11
CA ALA A 225 -7.55 7.12 -13.91
C ALA A 225 -6.66 7.34 -15.13
N ARG A 226 -6.75 8.53 -15.68
CA ARG A 226 -5.89 8.92 -16.80
C ARG A 226 -4.48 9.15 -16.30
N GLU A 227 -3.50 8.72 -17.07
CA GLU A 227 -2.09 9.02 -16.83
C GLU A 227 -1.55 8.48 -15.48
N LYS A 228 -2.11 7.41 -14.95
CA LYS A 228 -1.65 6.73 -13.74
C LYS A 228 -1.75 7.59 -12.47
N TYR A 229 -2.77 8.42 -12.36
CA TYR A 229 -3.06 9.17 -11.15
C TYR A 229 -3.73 8.32 -10.07
N VAL A 230 -3.54 8.76 -8.84
CA VAL A 230 -4.19 8.20 -7.66
C VAL A 230 -5.55 8.88 -7.48
N ASP A 231 -6.63 8.13 -7.65
CA ASP A 231 -7.99 8.65 -7.45
C ASP A 231 -8.55 8.34 -6.06
N TRP A 232 -8.01 7.33 -5.40
CA TRP A 232 -8.54 6.86 -4.15
C TRP A 232 -7.57 7.00 -3.00
N PHE A 233 -8.15 7.33 -1.87
CA PHE A 233 -7.46 7.59 -0.63
C PHE A 233 -8.24 6.93 0.51
N GLY A 234 -7.69 5.92 1.13
CA GLY A 234 -8.33 5.15 2.18
C GLY A 234 -7.51 5.06 3.45
N TYR A 235 -8.17 4.83 4.58
CA TYR A 235 -7.52 4.59 5.86
C TYR A 235 -7.37 3.09 6.10
N SER A 236 -6.28 2.69 6.74
CA SER A 236 -6.13 1.32 7.23
C SER A 236 -7.22 0.98 8.24
N ALA A 237 -7.81 -0.20 8.10
CA ALA A 237 -8.86 -0.71 8.97
C ALA A 237 -8.34 -1.38 10.25
N SER A 238 -7.05 -1.57 10.37
CA SER A 238 -6.40 -2.28 11.48
C SER A 238 -5.79 -1.35 12.52
#